data_fdb2003a856a22b57bdebd6d50e65b22
#
_entry.id   fdb2003a856a22b57bdebd6d50e65b22
#
_cell.length_a   1.000
_cell.length_b   1.000
_cell.length_c   1.000
_cell.angle_alpha   90.00
_cell.angle_beta   90.00
_cell.angle_gamma   90.00
#
_symmetry.space_group_name_H-M   'P 1'
#
loop_
_entity.id
_entity.type
_entity.pdbx_description
1 polymer ?
#
loop_
_entity_poly.entity_id
_entity_poly.type
_entity_poly.pdbx_seq_one_letter_code
_entity_poly.pdbx_strand_id
1 'polypeptide(L)'
;FKHAIELNPLDSRLLGLLGQLYVSAAQVSAAPAASDDQQNVWLRAAVQVYDRAIGLAPFSAMYRYEQARLYWMLGERSDAERRAAEAENLEPNFLPARALLARLWIEKGQVDQARGQLREILARQARYKEWSKTSLDQAFLNVDVAPLRAAVGEKAVAG
;
A
#
# COMPACT_ATOMS: atom_id res chain seq x y z
N PHE A 1 -15.93 -15.27 7.65
CA PHE A 1 -14.53 -14.97 7.97
C PHE A 1 -14.23 -15.04 9.46
N LYS A 2 -15.00 -14.37 10.37
CA LYS A 2 -14.75 -14.43 11.82
C LYS A 2 -14.68 -15.86 12.31
N HIS A 3 -15.64 -16.70 11.95
CA HIS A 3 -15.65 -18.12 12.31
C HIS A 3 -14.45 -18.89 11.73
N ALA A 4 -14.02 -18.61 10.50
CA ALA A 4 -12.81 -19.23 9.93
C ALA A 4 -11.53 -18.86 10.69
N ILE A 5 -11.44 -17.60 11.18
CA ILE A 5 -10.32 -17.15 12.02
C ILE A 5 -10.36 -17.81 13.41
N GLU A 6 -11.54 -18.04 13.98
CA GLU A 6 -11.69 -18.78 15.23
C GLU A 6 -11.21 -20.23 15.10
N LEU A 7 -11.48 -20.87 13.96
CA LEU A 7 -11.02 -22.24 13.67
C LEU A 7 -9.52 -22.32 13.36
N ASN A 8 -8.95 -21.28 12.77
CA ASN A 8 -7.52 -21.23 12.45
C ASN A 8 -6.94 -19.83 12.75
N PRO A 9 -6.73 -19.50 14.02
CA PRO A 9 -6.31 -18.16 14.45
C PRO A 9 -4.87 -17.80 14.04
N LEU A 10 -4.08 -18.77 13.59
CA LEU A 10 -2.70 -18.60 13.16
C LEU A 10 -2.53 -18.43 11.64
N ASP A 11 -3.62 -18.41 10.87
CA ASP A 11 -3.54 -18.16 9.43
C ASP A 11 -3.58 -16.66 9.12
N SER A 12 -2.41 -16.08 8.89
CA SER A 12 -2.27 -14.66 8.53
C SER A 12 -3.00 -14.29 7.23
N ARG A 13 -3.23 -15.25 6.32
CA ARG A 13 -3.94 -15.00 5.05
C ARG A 13 -5.42 -14.74 5.29
N LEU A 14 -6.05 -15.45 6.23
CA LEU A 14 -7.44 -15.17 6.62
C LEU A 14 -7.57 -13.77 7.22
N LEU A 15 -6.60 -13.34 8.02
CA LEU A 15 -6.55 -11.96 8.53
C LEU A 15 -6.37 -10.96 7.39
N GLY A 16 -5.49 -11.22 6.44
CA GLY A 16 -5.32 -10.38 5.24
C GLY A 16 -6.63 -10.21 4.46
N LEU A 17 -7.38 -11.30 4.23
CA LEU A 17 -8.69 -11.27 3.57
C LEU A 17 -9.72 -10.47 4.39
N LEU A 18 -9.75 -10.63 5.71
CA LEU A 18 -10.64 -9.85 6.56
C LEU A 18 -10.30 -8.36 6.51
N GLY A 19 -9.01 -8.01 6.51
CA GLY A 19 -8.55 -6.64 6.33
C GLY A 19 -9.06 -6.02 5.02
N GLN A 20 -8.95 -6.76 3.91
CA GLN A 20 -9.48 -6.33 2.61
C GLN A 20 -11.01 -6.14 2.62
N LEU A 21 -11.75 -6.98 3.32
CA LEU A 21 -13.20 -6.81 3.48
C LEU A 21 -13.54 -5.53 4.23
N TYR A 22 -12.81 -5.19 5.29
CA TYR A 22 -13.01 -3.93 6.00
C TYR A 22 -12.66 -2.71 5.13
N VAL A 23 -11.63 -2.80 4.30
CA VAL A 23 -11.32 -1.76 3.30
C VAL A 23 -12.48 -1.58 2.32
N SER A 24 -13.03 -2.68 1.81
CA SER A 24 -14.18 -2.65 0.90
C SER A 24 -15.41 -2.03 1.58
N ALA A 25 -15.68 -2.38 2.84
CA ALA A 25 -16.75 -1.78 3.63
C ALA A 25 -16.55 -0.26 3.81
N ALA A 26 -15.32 0.18 4.07
CA ALA A 26 -14.98 1.60 4.17
C ALA A 26 -15.23 2.34 2.84
N GLN A 27 -14.91 1.73 1.70
CA GLN A 27 -15.15 2.31 0.38
C GLN A 27 -16.65 2.45 0.07
N VAL A 28 -17.45 1.46 0.43
CA VAL A 28 -18.92 1.53 0.29
C VAL A 28 -19.49 2.62 1.21
N SER A 29 -18.94 2.75 2.42
CA SER A 29 -19.35 3.79 3.37
C SER A 29 -18.90 5.20 2.98
N ALA A 30 -18.01 5.35 1.99
CA ALA A 30 -17.63 6.65 1.43
C ALA A 30 -18.65 7.23 0.41
N ALA A 31 -19.78 6.55 0.18
CA ALA A 31 -20.87 7.08 -0.63
C ALA A 31 -21.47 8.37 0.01
N PRO A 32 -22.02 9.30 -0.78
CA PRO A 32 -22.42 10.64 -0.31
C PRO A 32 -23.41 10.68 0.87
N ALA A 33 -24.01 9.54 1.24
CA ALA A 33 -24.97 9.40 2.33
C ALA A 33 -24.37 8.85 3.63
N ALA A 34 -23.10 8.44 3.66
CA ALA A 34 -22.46 7.89 4.85
C ALA A 34 -21.54 8.94 5.50
N SER A 35 -21.43 8.91 6.83
CA SER A 35 -20.55 9.82 7.57
C SER A 35 -19.08 9.38 7.47
N ASP A 36 -18.16 10.36 7.46
CA ASP A 36 -16.72 10.12 7.56
C ASP A 36 -16.37 9.25 8.78
N ASP A 37 -17.14 9.35 9.86
CA ASP A 37 -16.98 8.56 11.06
C ASP A 37 -17.15 7.05 10.79
N GLN A 38 -18.15 6.66 9.98
CA GLN A 38 -18.38 5.25 9.67
C GLN A 38 -17.26 4.66 8.81
N GLN A 39 -16.75 5.43 7.85
CA GLN A 39 -15.59 5.04 7.06
C GLN A 39 -14.38 4.83 7.94
N ASN A 40 -14.09 5.76 8.85
CA ASN A 40 -12.97 5.69 9.76
C ASN A 40 -13.04 4.48 10.71
N VAL A 41 -14.25 4.10 11.16
CA VAL A 41 -14.46 2.87 11.96
C VAL A 41 -13.96 1.62 11.21
N TRP A 42 -14.32 1.48 9.93
CA TRP A 42 -13.90 0.35 9.13
C TRP A 42 -12.39 0.37 8.82
N LEU A 43 -11.83 1.54 8.53
CA LEU A 43 -10.39 1.68 8.29
C LEU A 43 -9.58 1.29 9.54
N ARG A 44 -10.00 1.74 10.73
CA ARG A 44 -9.34 1.37 12.00
C ARG A 44 -9.49 -0.12 12.32
N ALA A 45 -10.64 -0.72 12.04
CA ALA A 45 -10.81 -2.16 12.16
C ALA A 45 -9.85 -2.93 11.25
N ALA A 46 -9.65 -2.46 10.01
CA ALA A 46 -8.68 -3.04 9.09
C ALA A 46 -7.25 -2.92 9.62
N VAL A 47 -6.86 -1.75 10.18
CA VAL A 47 -5.52 -1.57 10.79
C VAL A 47 -5.27 -2.61 11.89
N GLN A 48 -6.22 -2.81 12.81
CA GLN A 48 -6.09 -3.81 13.88
C GLN A 48 -5.95 -5.24 13.36
N VAL A 49 -6.66 -5.58 12.29
CA VAL A 49 -6.55 -6.90 11.68
C VAL A 49 -5.18 -7.09 11.04
N TYR A 50 -4.64 -6.07 10.36
CA TYR A 50 -3.29 -6.15 9.80
C TYR A 50 -2.20 -6.15 10.88
N ASP A 51 -2.39 -5.52 12.05
CA ASP A 51 -1.47 -5.66 13.20
C ASP A 51 -1.36 -7.12 13.62
N ARG A 52 -2.49 -7.84 13.71
CA ARG A 52 -2.50 -9.28 14.02
C ARG A 52 -1.84 -10.09 12.89
N ALA A 53 -2.14 -9.78 11.62
CA ALA A 53 -1.52 -10.46 10.49
C ALA A 53 0.00 -10.29 10.46
N ILE A 54 0.51 -9.09 10.77
CA ILE A 54 1.94 -8.79 10.89
C ILE A 54 2.56 -9.55 12.07
N GLY A 55 1.85 -9.67 13.19
CA GLY A 55 2.31 -10.50 14.32
C GLY A 55 2.54 -11.97 13.94
N LEU A 56 1.72 -12.52 13.04
CA LEU A 56 1.85 -13.89 12.53
C LEU A 56 2.82 -14.02 11.36
N ALA A 57 2.99 -12.97 10.57
CA ALA A 57 3.86 -12.93 9.39
C ALA A 57 4.72 -11.65 9.39
N PRO A 58 5.72 -11.56 10.30
CA PRO A 58 6.47 -10.32 10.54
C PRO A 58 7.31 -9.85 9.35
N PHE A 59 7.60 -10.72 8.41
CA PHE A 59 8.37 -10.40 7.20
C PHE A 59 7.50 -10.13 5.96
N SER A 60 6.17 -10.01 6.12
CA SER A 60 5.28 -9.67 5.02
C SER A 60 5.34 -8.18 4.69
N ALA A 61 5.99 -7.81 3.59
CA ALA A 61 5.97 -6.46 3.05
C ALA A 61 4.55 -6.03 2.65
N MET A 62 3.75 -6.96 2.12
CA MET A 62 2.37 -6.71 1.70
C MET A 62 1.50 -6.21 2.85
N TYR A 63 1.54 -6.86 4.03
CA TYR A 63 0.70 -6.44 5.16
C TYR A 63 1.10 -5.07 5.70
N ARG A 64 2.40 -4.74 5.71
CA ARG A 64 2.86 -3.40 6.09
C ARG A 64 2.44 -2.33 5.09
N TYR A 65 2.51 -2.63 3.81
CA TYR A 65 2.03 -1.73 2.76
C TYR A 65 0.52 -1.49 2.85
N GLU A 66 -0.28 -2.54 3.05
CA GLU A 66 -1.73 -2.38 3.23
C GLU A 66 -2.03 -1.52 4.47
N GLN A 67 -1.30 -1.72 5.55
CA GLN A 67 -1.41 -0.87 6.73
C GLN A 67 -0.99 0.58 6.45
N ALA A 68 0.07 0.79 5.67
CA ALA A 68 0.49 2.13 5.24
C ALA A 68 -0.60 2.85 4.43
N ARG A 69 -1.27 2.14 3.53
CA ARG A 69 -2.42 2.68 2.78
C ARG A 69 -3.57 3.09 3.69
N LEU A 70 -3.88 2.27 4.70
CA LEU A 70 -4.92 2.57 5.67
C LEU A 70 -4.60 3.83 6.48
N TYR A 71 -3.37 3.95 6.98
CA TYR A 71 -2.93 5.16 7.69
C TYR A 71 -2.96 6.40 6.77
N TRP A 72 -2.60 6.24 5.50
CA TRP A 72 -2.72 7.32 4.53
C TRP A 72 -4.18 7.76 4.32
N MET A 73 -5.13 6.81 4.21
CA MET A 73 -6.57 7.09 4.10
C MET A 73 -7.14 7.75 5.37
N LEU A 74 -6.64 7.39 6.55
CA LEU A 74 -6.98 8.00 7.83
C LEU A 74 -6.35 9.39 8.05
N GLY A 75 -5.49 9.87 7.13
CA GLY A 75 -4.76 11.12 7.29
C GLY A 75 -3.53 11.03 8.22
N GLU A 76 -3.21 9.85 8.72
CA GLU A 76 -2.09 9.60 9.64
C GLU A 76 -0.77 9.45 8.88
N ARG A 77 -0.27 10.57 8.32
CA ARG A 77 0.83 10.61 7.35
C ARG A 77 2.15 10.03 7.87
N SER A 78 2.47 10.24 9.15
CA SER A 78 3.70 9.74 9.77
C SER A 78 3.70 8.22 9.90
N ASP A 79 2.56 7.64 10.30
CA ASP A 79 2.43 6.18 10.39
C ASP A 79 2.40 5.53 9.01
N ALA A 80 1.74 6.17 8.04
CA ALA A 80 1.76 5.73 6.65
C ALA A 80 3.19 5.65 6.10
N GLU A 81 4.00 6.70 6.29
CA GLU A 81 5.38 6.74 5.84
C GLU A 81 6.23 5.67 6.51
N ARG A 82 6.13 5.53 7.85
CA ARG A 82 6.86 4.53 8.60
C ARG A 82 6.55 3.11 8.09
N ARG A 83 5.28 2.76 7.93
CA ARG A 83 4.87 1.44 7.44
C ARG A 83 5.25 1.18 5.99
N ALA A 84 5.18 2.19 5.13
CA ALA A 84 5.63 2.07 3.74
C ALA A 84 7.15 1.87 3.65
N ALA A 85 7.94 2.56 4.48
CA ALA A 85 9.39 2.36 4.57
C ALA A 85 9.74 0.97 5.11
N GLU A 86 9.03 0.46 6.11
CA GLU A 86 9.19 -0.92 6.61
C GLU A 86 8.91 -1.94 5.48
N ALA A 87 7.88 -1.72 4.67
CA ALA A 87 7.54 -2.59 3.54
C ALA A 87 8.63 -2.56 2.46
N GLU A 88 9.15 -1.37 2.11
CA GLU A 88 10.27 -1.20 1.17
C GLU A 88 11.53 -1.91 1.65
N ASN A 89 11.86 -1.79 2.93
CA ASN A 89 13.05 -2.44 3.51
C ASN A 89 12.95 -3.96 3.49
N LEU A 90 11.76 -4.53 3.70
CA LEU A 90 11.54 -5.97 3.65
C LEU A 90 11.58 -6.54 2.24
N GLU A 91 11.01 -5.80 1.28
CA GLU A 91 10.95 -6.20 -0.13
C GLU A 91 11.23 -5.00 -1.04
N PRO A 92 12.51 -4.75 -1.37
CA PRO A 92 12.90 -3.61 -2.21
C PRO A 92 12.31 -3.60 -3.62
N ASN A 93 11.83 -4.75 -4.11
CA ASN A 93 11.18 -4.87 -5.43
C ASN A 93 9.66 -4.74 -5.35
N PHE A 94 9.10 -4.55 -4.16
CA PHE A 94 7.68 -4.27 -3.98
C PHE A 94 7.38 -2.80 -4.30
N LEU A 95 7.22 -2.50 -5.58
CA LEU A 95 7.10 -1.13 -6.10
C LEU A 95 5.91 -0.34 -5.56
N PRO A 96 4.76 -0.95 -5.18
CA PRO A 96 3.67 -0.22 -4.54
C PRO A 96 4.08 0.54 -3.27
N ALA A 97 4.96 -0.04 -2.44
CA ALA A 97 5.46 0.65 -1.24
C ALA A 97 6.31 1.89 -1.59
N ARG A 98 7.18 1.76 -2.59
CA ARG A 98 7.97 2.89 -3.12
C ARG A 98 7.10 4.00 -3.69
N ALA A 99 6.06 3.64 -4.44
CA ALA A 99 5.12 4.61 -5.00
C ALA A 99 4.34 5.36 -3.92
N LEU A 100 3.94 4.67 -2.84
CA LEU A 100 3.28 5.30 -1.71
C LEU A 100 4.22 6.28 -0.98
N LEU A 101 5.48 5.88 -0.75
CA LEU A 101 6.50 6.78 -0.18
C LEU A 101 6.71 8.03 -1.04
N ALA A 102 6.83 7.86 -2.36
CA ALA A 102 6.97 8.99 -3.27
C ALA A 102 5.77 9.96 -3.16
N ARG A 103 4.54 9.44 -3.09
CA ARG A 103 3.33 10.27 -2.88
C ARG A 103 3.39 11.03 -1.56
N LEU A 104 3.71 10.35 -0.46
CA LEU A 104 3.83 10.97 0.87
C LEU A 104 4.89 12.08 0.89
N TRP A 105 6.02 11.88 0.22
CA TRP A 105 7.07 12.90 0.11
C TRP A 105 6.66 14.07 -0.77
N ILE A 106 5.89 13.85 -1.85
CA ILE A 106 5.30 14.93 -2.64
C ILE A 106 4.36 15.77 -1.78
N GLU A 107 3.46 15.13 -1.00
CA GLU A 107 2.56 15.84 -0.08
C GLU A 107 3.30 16.68 0.97
N LYS A 108 4.52 16.27 1.35
CA LYS A 108 5.41 17.02 2.26
C LYS A 108 6.30 18.08 1.57
N GLY A 109 6.22 18.21 0.25
CA GLY A 109 7.10 19.06 -0.53
C GLY A 109 8.54 18.54 -0.73
N GLN A 110 8.79 17.29 -0.36
CA GLN A 110 10.10 16.62 -0.48
C GLN A 110 10.29 16.02 -1.89
N VAL A 111 10.24 16.87 -2.90
CA VAL A 111 10.18 16.45 -4.31
C VAL A 111 11.42 15.69 -4.76
N ASP A 112 12.61 16.02 -4.25
CA ASP A 112 13.85 15.34 -4.64
C ASP A 112 13.91 13.89 -4.14
N GLN A 113 13.39 13.62 -2.94
CA GLN A 113 13.25 12.25 -2.42
C GLN A 113 12.24 11.46 -3.27
N ALA A 114 11.12 12.08 -3.62
CA ALA A 114 10.12 11.47 -4.50
C ALA A 114 10.68 11.14 -5.89
N ARG A 115 11.53 12.03 -6.47
CA ARG A 115 12.27 11.76 -7.72
C ARG A 115 13.21 10.56 -7.59
N GLY A 116 13.87 10.43 -6.44
CA GLY A 116 14.70 9.26 -6.13
C GLY A 116 13.91 7.97 -6.23
N GLN A 117 12.75 7.90 -5.56
CA GLN A 117 11.88 6.71 -5.62
C GLN A 117 11.35 6.46 -7.04
N LEU A 118 10.95 7.51 -7.77
CA LEU A 118 10.47 7.35 -9.14
C LEU A 118 11.55 6.73 -10.05
N ARG A 119 12.81 7.19 -9.97
CA ARG A 119 13.93 6.60 -10.72
C ARG A 119 14.13 5.13 -10.40
N GLU A 120 14.06 4.76 -9.11
CA GLU A 120 14.17 3.37 -8.67
C GLU A 120 13.02 2.50 -9.19
N ILE A 121 11.78 3.02 -9.17
CA ILE A 121 10.62 2.32 -9.73
C ILE A 121 10.83 2.05 -11.21
N LEU A 122 11.19 3.08 -11.98
CA LEU A 122 11.40 2.97 -13.44
C LEU A 122 12.53 2.00 -13.78
N ALA A 123 13.65 2.06 -13.04
CA ALA A 123 14.78 1.15 -13.24
C ALA A 123 14.38 -0.32 -13.01
N ARG A 124 13.57 -0.59 -11.98
CA ARG A 124 13.09 -1.94 -11.69
C ARG A 124 12.04 -2.40 -12.71
N GLN A 125 11.10 -1.55 -13.08
CA GLN A 125 10.14 -1.88 -14.14
C GLN A 125 10.85 -2.23 -15.45
N ALA A 126 11.88 -1.46 -15.84
CA ALA A 126 12.68 -1.76 -17.03
C ALA A 126 13.44 -3.09 -16.90
N ARG A 127 14.09 -3.34 -15.73
CA ARG A 127 14.84 -4.57 -15.48
C ARG A 127 13.97 -5.82 -15.52
N TYR A 128 12.75 -5.75 -14.98
CA TYR A 128 11.85 -6.89 -14.84
C TYR A 128 10.70 -6.89 -15.86
N LYS A 129 10.85 -6.14 -16.97
CA LYS A 129 9.81 -5.98 -18.00
C LYS A 129 9.25 -7.31 -18.50
N GLU A 130 10.10 -8.30 -18.71
CA GLU A 130 9.68 -9.62 -19.17
C GLU A 130 8.99 -10.46 -18.09
N TRP A 131 9.33 -10.23 -16.82
CA TRP A 131 8.78 -10.97 -15.68
C TRP A 131 7.41 -10.41 -15.25
N SER A 132 7.12 -9.14 -15.54
CA SER A 132 5.85 -8.49 -15.17
C SER A 132 4.63 -9.01 -15.94
N LYS A 133 4.82 -10.06 -16.75
CA LYS A 133 3.74 -10.70 -17.52
C LYS A 133 2.98 -11.76 -16.73
N THR A 134 3.49 -12.22 -15.58
CA THR A 134 2.82 -13.17 -14.73
C THR A 134 1.95 -12.46 -13.68
N SER A 135 0.87 -13.09 -13.22
CA SER A 135 -0.07 -12.46 -12.27
C SER A 135 0.54 -12.15 -10.91
N LEU A 136 1.51 -12.95 -10.45
CA LEU A 136 2.22 -12.72 -9.19
C LEU A 136 3.15 -11.51 -9.29
N ASP A 137 3.88 -11.39 -10.40
CA ASP A 137 4.84 -10.31 -10.59
C ASP A 137 4.14 -8.97 -10.85
N GLN A 138 2.92 -8.99 -11.41
CA GLN A 138 2.13 -7.78 -11.61
C GLN A 138 1.81 -7.05 -10.30
N ALA A 139 1.50 -7.77 -9.23
CA ALA A 139 1.22 -7.16 -7.93
C ALA A 139 2.45 -6.44 -7.33
N PHE A 140 3.66 -6.91 -7.65
CA PHE A 140 4.92 -6.36 -7.14
C PHE A 140 5.48 -5.25 -8.03
N LEU A 141 5.34 -5.36 -9.34
CA LEU A 141 6.06 -4.53 -10.32
C LEU A 141 5.14 -3.53 -11.05
N ASN A 142 3.83 -3.76 -11.05
CA ASN A 142 2.92 -2.95 -11.84
C ASN A 142 2.42 -1.75 -11.02
N VAL A 143 3.08 -0.60 -11.21
CA VAL A 143 2.70 0.68 -10.61
C VAL A 143 2.51 1.71 -11.71
N ASP A 144 1.37 2.39 -11.71
CA ASP A 144 1.18 3.56 -12.56
C ASP A 144 2.05 4.72 -12.05
N VAL A 145 3.04 5.08 -12.85
CA VAL A 145 3.98 6.17 -12.53
C VAL A 145 3.58 7.51 -13.12
N ALA A 146 2.54 7.59 -13.95
CA ALA A 146 2.12 8.83 -14.59
C ALA A 146 1.77 9.93 -13.58
N PRO A 147 1.02 9.66 -12.49
CA PRO A 147 0.76 10.67 -11.47
C PRO A 147 2.03 11.16 -10.75
N LEU A 148 2.99 10.26 -10.50
CA LEU A 148 4.25 10.61 -9.85
C LEU A 148 5.11 11.50 -10.76
N ARG A 149 5.24 11.15 -12.05
CA ARG A 149 5.96 11.96 -13.05
C ARG A 149 5.40 13.37 -13.14
N ALA A 150 4.08 13.48 -13.26
CA ALA A 150 3.41 14.79 -13.30
C ALA A 150 3.71 15.62 -12.05
N ALA A 151 3.64 15.02 -10.87
CA ALA A 151 3.85 15.70 -9.61
C ALA A 151 5.30 16.15 -9.37
N VAL A 152 6.30 15.42 -9.88
CA VAL A 152 7.72 15.80 -9.78
C VAL A 152 8.21 16.68 -10.93
N GLY A 153 7.35 17.03 -11.89
CA GLY A 153 7.67 17.88 -13.03
C GLY A 153 8.47 17.17 -14.13
N GLU A 154 8.47 15.85 -14.18
CA GLU A 154 9.06 15.09 -15.29
C GLU A 154 8.04 14.94 -16.43
N LYS A 155 8.38 15.50 -17.61
CA LYS A 155 7.58 15.28 -18.83
C LYS A 155 7.60 13.78 -19.19
N ALA A 156 6.45 13.27 -19.64
CA ALA A 156 6.40 11.93 -20.22
C ALA A 156 7.40 11.85 -21.37
N VAL A 157 8.37 10.97 -21.28
CA VAL A 157 9.22 10.64 -22.43
C VAL A 157 8.31 9.92 -23.40
N ALA A 158 7.99 10.58 -24.53
CA ALA A 158 7.31 9.94 -25.63
C ALA A 158 8.23 8.82 -26.13
N GLY A 159 7.84 7.57 -25.88
CA GLY A 159 8.46 6.36 -26.37
C GLY A 159 7.81 5.92 -27.67
#